data_58d14c5c3269064f02cacee3539750a1
#
_entry.id   58d14c5c3269064f02cacee3539750a1
#
_cell.length_a   1.000
_cell.length_b   1.000
_cell.length_c   1.000
_cell.angle_alpha   90.00
_cell.angle_beta   90.00
_cell.angle_gamma   90.00
#
_symmetry.space_group_name_H-M   'P 1'
#
loop_
_entity.id
_entity.type
_entity.pdbx_description
1 polymer ?
#
loop_
_entity_poly.entity_id
_entity_poly.type
_entity_poly.pdbx_seq_one_letter_code
_entity_poly.pdbx_strand_id
1 'polypeptide(L)'
;MLLSPIGPSLFLLIGALGQLIIGRWVRRPNLLTGLALLFIGVAGWLLLILRSELVVVPTFSYPWRPILSTGTNLYWVGDGWNWYIAGLILLLGGLGVLLDLNSEYVQEGRRIHASLAMQLTVLAAALLFVSSGNLLTAILTWVLLDVFMLLRSTTRPATRRSSVTDDAQQAPEATLLLESVNVERGNHSRGLSLIGAMFLLIALLPAGPTGPGQEFQNGTLPLESILLLTLAALIRAGVYPFHLWLLGQNRSQITIAERLLEHMVPTLCGLWLLGWTYGLGREYILLRLDVLAVFLLVLLGSSIAAWTATEQADHHSFVLIASAGLAALTGALTYDEGPSAMIWPTTAFALGGGLWLVGERVWRGWGWTIPVSVGALTLAGVPLTPGFLAQPSLARLWAPGTVVQLLFFIYVAAQAFQVAALLRSWEDVERIEGAKPYPGTMVRLLVASVALGLPLAVAGFLPRTVAVLASMPNAIPPTLGEPPSVVAKEWSIWITLVVPLVLGLGLVWLRPKIWPLIGRWASPINHVIQLHWLFRFTWWGLQFTSEVWGNVTRVVEGAGYMGWLLVFILIGYLLMN
;
A
#
# COMPACT_ATOMS: atom_id res chain seq x y z
N MET A 1 5.56 -20.19 21.52
CA MET A 1 4.91 -18.96 21.02
C MET A 1 5.88 -18.02 20.29
N LEU A 2 7.06 -17.70 20.83
CA LEU A 2 7.99 -16.78 20.14
C LEU A 2 8.55 -17.32 18.82
N LEU A 3 8.68 -18.63 18.67
CA LEU A 3 9.08 -19.31 17.42
C LEU A 3 7.88 -19.73 16.54
N SER A 4 6.79 -18.99 16.61
CA SER A 4 5.60 -19.16 15.78
C SER A 4 5.42 -17.94 14.85
N PRO A 5 4.60 -18.00 13.79
CA PRO A 5 4.38 -16.89 12.87
C PRO A 5 3.91 -15.59 13.54
N ILE A 6 3.26 -15.68 14.69
CA ILE A 6 2.83 -14.53 15.49
C ILE A 6 3.94 -13.97 16.42
N GLY A 7 5.05 -14.69 16.60
CA GLY A 7 6.13 -14.31 17.53
C GLY A 7 6.70 -12.93 17.30
N PRO A 8 7.13 -12.56 16.06
CA PRO A 8 7.63 -11.22 15.76
C PRO A 8 6.63 -10.11 16.10
N SER A 9 5.33 -10.34 15.83
CA SER A 9 4.25 -9.39 16.13
C SER A 9 4.05 -9.21 17.64
N LEU A 10 4.03 -10.31 18.40
CA LEU A 10 3.92 -10.27 19.86
C LEU A 10 5.10 -9.51 20.49
N PHE A 11 6.31 -9.74 19.96
CA PHE A 11 7.50 -9.05 20.45
C PHE A 11 7.43 -7.54 20.20
N LEU A 12 6.91 -7.09 19.04
CA LEU A 12 6.66 -5.68 18.77
C LEU A 12 5.60 -5.07 19.69
N LEU A 13 4.54 -5.81 20.04
CA LEU A 13 3.54 -5.36 21.01
C LEU A 13 4.14 -5.20 22.41
N ILE A 14 4.99 -6.14 22.84
CA ILE A 14 5.75 -6.01 24.09
C ILE A 14 6.64 -4.76 24.02
N GLY A 15 7.30 -4.53 22.89
CA GLY A 15 8.09 -3.33 22.66
C GLY A 15 7.28 -2.05 22.74
N ALA A 16 6.06 -2.03 22.20
CA ALA A 16 5.14 -0.90 22.29
C ALA A 16 4.75 -0.60 23.74
N LEU A 17 4.42 -1.61 24.53
CA LEU A 17 4.16 -1.46 25.96
C LEU A 17 5.40 -0.97 26.71
N GLY A 18 6.57 -1.53 26.40
CA GLY A 18 7.86 -1.08 26.93
C GLY A 18 8.11 0.40 26.66
N GLN A 19 7.84 0.88 25.42
CA GLN A 19 7.95 2.29 25.04
C GLN A 19 7.03 3.19 25.87
N LEU A 20 5.78 2.76 26.14
CA LEU A 20 4.83 3.52 26.96
C LEU A 20 5.27 3.62 28.41
N ILE A 21 5.85 2.55 28.96
CA ILE A 21 6.31 2.50 30.35
C ILE A 21 7.61 3.28 30.51
N ILE A 22 8.64 2.94 29.73
CA ILE A 22 9.99 3.54 29.81
C ILE A 22 9.96 5.01 29.45
N GLY A 23 9.14 5.38 28.46
CA GLY A 23 9.00 6.78 27.99
C GLY A 23 8.42 7.75 29.01
N ARG A 24 7.85 7.25 30.15
CA ARG A 24 7.45 8.10 31.28
C ARG A 24 8.65 8.64 32.05
N TRP A 25 9.75 7.89 32.10
CA TRP A 25 10.97 8.22 32.84
C TRP A 25 12.09 8.74 31.92
N VAL A 26 12.22 8.15 30.74
CA VAL A 26 13.25 8.54 29.75
C VAL A 26 12.70 9.54 28.77
N ARG A 27 13.23 10.79 28.83
CA ARG A 27 12.81 11.89 27.92
C ARG A 27 13.74 12.08 26.73
N ARG A 28 14.79 11.25 26.58
CA ARG A 28 15.77 11.38 25.49
C ARG A 28 15.24 10.72 24.20
N PRO A 29 14.93 11.49 23.14
CA PRO A 29 14.32 10.94 21.92
C PRO A 29 15.19 9.89 21.25
N ASN A 30 16.50 10.09 21.17
CA ASN A 30 17.43 9.16 20.55
C ASN A 30 17.46 7.79 21.26
N LEU A 31 17.35 7.74 22.59
CA LEU A 31 17.30 6.48 23.33
C LEU A 31 15.98 5.73 23.09
N LEU A 32 14.87 6.44 23.08
CA LEU A 32 13.55 5.84 22.81
C LEU A 32 13.49 5.29 21.37
N THR A 33 14.01 6.01 20.40
CA THR A 33 14.08 5.51 19.01
C THR A 33 15.05 4.34 18.90
N GLY A 34 16.22 4.39 19.55
CA GLY A 34 17.16 3.27 19.61
C GLY A 34 16.50 2.02 20.19
N LEU A 35 15.69 2.18 21.25
CA LEU A 35 14.92 1.08 21.86
C LEU A 35 13.85 0.54 20.88
N ALA A 36 13.13 1.40 20.17
CA ALA A 36 12.16 0.97 19.16
C ALA A 36 12.84 0.19 18.03
N LEU A 37 13.96 0.67 17.53
CA LEU A 37 14.76 -0.02 16.50
C LEU A 37 15.32 -1.36 17.01
N LEU A 38 15.68 -1.45 18.28
CA LEU A 38 16.08 -2.71 18.89
C LEU A 38 14.94 -3.74 18.85
N PHE A 39 13.71 -3.33 19.22
CA PHE A 39 12.55 -4.23 19.14
C PHE A 39 12.25 -4.66 17.71
N ILE A 40 12.37 -3.76 16.73
CA ILE A 40 12.22 -4.10 15.30
C ILE A 40 13.34 -5.05 14.86
N GLY A 41 14.58 -4.81 15.26
CA GLY A 41 15.73 -5.67 14.95
C GLY A 41 15.56 -7.08 15.51
N VAL A 42 15.10 -7.21 16.77
CA VAL A 42 14.81 -8.53 17.36
C VAL A 42 13.63 -9.21 16.67
N ALA A 43 12.56 -8.48 16.32
CA ALA A 43 11.47 -9.03 15.51
C ALA A 43 11.95 -9.55 14.15
N GLY A 44 12.85 -8.81 13.49
CA GLY A 44 13.52 -9.24 12.25
C GLY A 44 14.38 -10.48 12.46
N TRP A 45 15.12 -10.55 13.56
CA TRP A 45 15.89 -11.72 13.93
C TRP A 45 15.02 -12.96 14.16
N LEU A 46 13.91 -12.81 14.89
CA LEU A 46 12.93 -13.89 15.06
C LEU A 46 12.36 -14.35 13.72
N LEU A 47 12.09 -13.42 12.81
CA LEU A 47 11.63 -13.73 11.44
C LEU A 47 12.70 -14.53 10.65
N LEU A 48 13.98 -14.22 10.80
CA LEU A 48 15.09 -14.97 10.20
C LEU A 48 15.22 -16.37 10.78
N ILE A 49 15.06 -16.55 12.09
CA ILE A 49 15.06 -17.87 12.74
C ILE A 49 13.89 -18.71 12.22
N LEU A 50 12.69 -18.12 12.14
CA LEU A 50 11.53 -18.79 11.55
C LEU A 50 11.80 -19.30 10.14
N ARG A 51 12.64 -18.60 9.37
CA ARG A 51 13.04 -19.02 8.04
C ARG A 51 13.95 -20.25 8.04
N SER A 52 14.85 -20.37 8.99
CA SER A 52 15.76 -21.51 9.10
C SER A 52 15.04 -22.81 9.47
N GLU A 53 13.88 -22.72 10.13
CA GLU A 53 13.04 -23.86 10.53
C GLU A 53 12.13 -24.40 9.40
N LEU A 54 12.22 -23.86 8.16
CA LEU A 54 11.30 -24.12 7.04
C LEU A 54 11.38 -25.52 6.41
N VAL A 55 11.90 -26.51 7.10
CA VAL A 55 11.64 -27.91 6.73
C VAL A 55 10.16 -28.26 6.90
N VAL A 56 9.49 -27.64 7.88
CA VAL A 56 8.04 -27.68 8.08
C VAL A 56 7.55 -26.23 8.21
N VAL A 57 6.57 -25.84 7.36
CA VAL A 57 6.00 -24.48 7.40
C VAL A 57 5.44 -24.21 8.81
N PRO A 58 5.98 -23.22 9.55
CA PRO A 58 5.52 -22.96 10.91
C PRO A 58 4.08 -22.42 10.86
N THR A 59 3.22 -23.02 11.67
CA THR A 59 1.81 -22.65 11.79
C THR A 59 1.44 -22.37 13.24
N PHE A 60 0.44 -21.52 13.43
CA PHE A 60 -0.16 -21.28 14.73
C PHE A 60 -1.67 -21.18 14.57
N SER A 61 -2.43 -22.00 15.30
CA SER A 61 -3.88 -21.96 15.31
C SER A 61 -4.43 -21.69 16.71
N TYR A 62 -5.48 -20.89 16.76
CA TYR A 62 -6.22 -20.60 17.99
C TYR A 62 -7.71 -20.85 17.75
N PRO A 63 -8.40 -21.67 18.58
CA PRO A 63 -9.80 -21.96 18.40
C PRO A 63 -10.63 -20.68 18.61
N TRP A 64 -11.30 -20.25 17.55
CA TRP A 64 -12.26 -19.16 17.60
C TRP A 64 -13.68 -19.74 17.63
N ARG A 65 -14.36 -19.59 18.75
CA ARG A 65 -15.75 -20.05 18.91
C ARG A 65 -16.66 -18.89 19.28
N PRO A 66 -16.98 -17.97 18.36
CA PRO A 66 -18.08 -17.03 18.59
C PRO A 66 -19.40 -17.82 18.62
N ILE A 67 -20.38 -17.30 19.34
CA ILE A 67 -21.71 -17.93 19.55
C ILE A 67 -22.41 -18.37 18.25
N LEU A 68 -22.02 -17.77 17.11
CA LEU A 68 -22.62 -17.97 15.79
C LEU A 68 -21.73 -18.71 14.77
N SER A 69 -20.48 -19.05 15.08
CA SER A 69 -19.59 -19.72 14.12
C SER A 69 -19.21 -21.14 14.60
N THR A 70 -19.51 -22.09 13.76
CA THR A 70 -19.18 -23.50 13.97
C THR A 70 -17.76 -23.80 13.49
N GLY A 71 -16.80 -23.79 14.41
CA GLY A 71 -15.56 -24.56 14.21
C GLY A 71 -14.46 -23.93 13.39
N THR A 72 -14.51 -22.64 13.02
CA THR A 72 -13.38 -21.95 12.38
C THR A 72 -12.34 -21.51 13.39
N ASN A 73 -11.06 -21.83 13.11
CA ASN A 73 -9.93 -21.41 13.93
C ASN A 73 -9.30 -20.14 13.34
N LEU A 74 -8.79 -19.27 14.20
CA LEU A 74 -7.80 -18.28 13.78
C LEU A 74 -6.52 -19.00 13.41
N TYR A 75 -5.98 -18.73 12.23
CA TYR A 75 -4.88 -19.47 11.66
C TYR A 75 -3.82 -18.56 11.06
N TRP A 76 -2.59 -18.71 11.50
CA TRP A 76 -1.42 -17.98 11.00
C TRP A 76 -0.39 -18.95 10.46
N VAL A 77 0.25 -18.56 9.35
CA VAL A 77 1.20 -19.37 8.59
C VAL A 77 2.44 -18.55 8.29
N GLY A 78 3.61 -19.16 8.47
CA GLY A 78 4.89 -18.55 8.15
C GLY A 78 5.47 -19.11 6.85
N ASP A 79 4.74 -19.09 5.74
CA ASP A 79 5.26 -19.51 4.45
C ASP A 79 6.24 -18.51 3.82
N GLY A 80 6.79 -18.84 2.66
CA GLY A 80 7.79 -18.02 2.02
C GLY A 80 7.30 -16.65 1.59
N TRP A 81 6.05 -16.53 1.08
CA TRP A 81 5.45 -15.26 0.70
C TRP A 81 5.17 -14.37 1.91
N ASN A 82 4.56 -14.93 2.93
CA ASN A 82 4.27 -14.24 4.18
C ASN A 82 5.56 -13.75 4.84
N TRP A 83 6.58 -14.60 4.91
CA TRP A 83 7.90 -14.28 5.43
C TRP A 83 8.56 -13.11 4.66
N TYR A 84 8.51 -13.16 3.34
CA TYR A 84 9.15 -12.17 2.48
C TYR A 84 8.52 -10.79 2.65
N ILE A 85 7.19 -10.72 2.59
CA ILE A 85 6.46 -9.46 2.79
C ILE A 85 6.63 -8.93 4.22
N ALA A 86 6.61 -9.80 5.23
CA ALA A 86 6.90 -9.42 6.62
C ALA A 86 8.29 -8.77 6.75
N GLY A 87 9.31 -9.30 6.07
CA GLY A 87 10.64 -8.72 6.00
C GLY A 87 10.66 -7.31 5.39
N LEU A 88 9.96 -7.11 4.28
CA LEU A 88 9.82 -5.79 3.65
C LEU A 88 9.09 -4.79 4.54
N ILE A 89 8.03 -5.22 5.24
CA ILE A 89 7.29 -4.40 6.20
C ILE A 89 8.18 -3.98 7.37
N LEU A 90 8.95 -4.90 7.95
CA LEU A 90 9.89 -4.57 9.04
C LEU A 90 10.99 -3.62 8.59
N LEU A 91 11.51 -3.79 7.38
CA LEU A 91 12.52 -2.91 6.82
C LEU A 91 11.96 -1.49 6.62
N LEU A 92 10.85 -1.34 5.90
CA LEU A 92 10.24 -0.02 5.66
C LEU A 92 9.75 0.64 6.95
N GLY A 93 9.14 -0.13 7.84
CA GLY A 93 8.69 0.36 9.13
C GLY A 93 9.85 0.79 10.03
N GLY A 94 10.93 0.01 10.07
CA GLY A 94 12.16 0.36 10.80
C GLY A 94 12.80 1.65 10.28
N LEU A 95 12.84 1.83 8.96
CA LEU A 95 13.29 3.07 8.34
C LEU A 95 12.35 4.24 8.62
N GLY A 96 11.04 4.01 8.64
CA GLY A 96 10.05 4.99 9.09
C GLY A 96 10.34 5.48 10.51
N VAL A 97 10.60 4.56 11.45
CA VAL A 97 10.98 4.88 12.83
C VAL A 97 12.31 5.65 12.89
N LEU A 98 13.32 5.23 12.12
CA LEU A 98 14.63 5.89 12.06
C LEU A 98 14.55 7.34 11.56
N LEU A 99 13.71 7.60 10.55
CA LEU A 99 13.59 8.90 9.91
C LEU A 99 12.61 9.85 10.62
N ASP A 100 11.73 9.34 11.47
CA ASP A 100 10.74 10.16 12.21
C ASP A 100 11.38 11.10 13.24
N LEU A 101 12.60 10.82 13.69
CA LEU A 101 13.36 11.69 14.62
C LEU A 101 13.65 13.11 14.12
N ASN A 102 13.44 13.38 12.85
CA ASN A 102 13.61 14.72 12.27
C ASN A 102 12.33 15.55 12.25
N SER A 103 11.24 14.99 12.72
CA SER A 103 9.98 15.70 12.80
C SER A 103 10.05 16.79 13.87
N GLU A 104 9.26 17.83 13.72
CA GLU A 104 9.11 18.95 14.68
C GLU A 104 8.71 18.47 16.08
N TYR A 105 8.26 17.21 16.20
CA TYR A 105 7.94 16.54 17.46
C TYR A 105 9.09 16.51 18.47
N VAL A 106 10.34 16.43 17.97
CA VAL A 106 11.54 16.44 18.83
C VAL A 106 11.73 17.81 19.49
N GLN A 107 11.34 18.87 18.80
CA GLN A 107 11.50 20.24 19.32
C GLN A 107 10.46 20.59 20.39
N GLU A 108 9.27 19.97 20.36
CA GLU A 108 8.19 20.27 21.30
C GLU A 108 8.17 19.41 22.57
N GLY A 109 9.05 18.40 22.70
CA GLY A 109 9.14 17.53 23.89
C GLY A 109 7.89 16.67 24.18
N ARG A 110 6.92 16.64 23.27
CA ARG A 110 5.61 16.01 23.44
C ARG A 110 5.64 14.53 23.05
N ARG A 111 5.31 13.67 24.01
CA ARG A 111 4.85 12.26 23.87
C ARG A 111 5.47 11.42 22.75
N ILE A 112 6.75 11.60 22.45
CA ILE A 112 7.51 10.81 21.45
C ILE A 112 7.33 9.30 21.71
N HIS A 113 7.33 8.89 22.99
CA HIS A 113 7.11 7.50 23.39
C HIS A 113 5.77 6.94 22.92
N ALA A 114 4.69 7.76 22.94
CA ALA A 114 3.38 7.32 22.46
C ALA A 114 3.36 7.16 20.93
N SER A 115 3.99 8.08 20.19
CA SER A 115 4.14 7.94 18.73
C SER A 115 4.93 6.69 18.34
N LEU A 116 6.07 6.43 18.98
CA LEU A 116 6.88 5.24 18.74
C LEU A 116 6.14 3.95 19.12
N ALA A 117 5.41 3.94 20.25
CA ALA A 117 4.59 2.81 20.64
C ALA A 117 3.51 2.52 19.59
N MET A 118 2.83 3.55 19.06
CA MET A 118 1.84 3.39 17.99
C MET A 118 2.47 2.91 16.68
N GLN A 119 3.69 3.32 16.37
CA GLN A 119 4.42 2.79 15.20
C GLN A 119 4.68 1.28 15.34
N LEU A 120 5.15 0.85 16.52
CA LEU A 120 5.38 -0.58 16.79
C LEU A 120 4.07 -1.38 16.76
N THR A 121 2.95 -0.84 17.26
CA THR A 121 1.65 -1.53 17.19
C THR A 121 1.12 -1.64 15.77
N VAL A 122 1.29 -0.62 14.93
CA VAL A 122 0.92 -0.68 13.51
C VAL A 122 1.75 -1.74 12.78
N LEU A 123 3.06 -1.80 13.02
CA LEU A 123 3.92 -2.84 12.45
C LEU A 123 3.52 -4.24 12.93
N ALA A 124 3.23 -4.40 14.22
CA ALA A 124 2.76 -5.67 14.78
C ALA A 124 1.47 -6.14 14.10
N ALA A 125 0.50 -5.24 13.91
CA ALA A 125 -0.76 -5.56 13.23
C ALA A 125 -0.55 -5.89 11.75
N ALA A 126 0.34 -5.17 11.06
CA ALA A 126 0.70 -5.46 9.66
C ALA A 126 1.35 -6.85 9.53
N LEU A 127 2.23 -7.24 10.46
CA LEU A 127 2.81 -8.58 10.48
C LEU A 127 1.76 -9.67 10.77
N LEU A 128 0.83 -9.43 11.72
CA LEU A 128 -0.28 -10.35 11.99
C LEU A 128 -1.16 -10.52 10.75
N PHE A 129 -1.38 -9.45 10.00
CA PHE A 129 -2.17 -9.49 8.77
C PHE A 129 -1.50 -10.33 7.68
N VAL A 130 -0.22 -10.08 7.38
CA VAL A 130 0.49 -10.79 6.32
C VAL A 130 0.88 -12.22 6.69
N SER A 131 0.77 -12.60 7.94
CA SER A 131 0.91 -14.00 8.37
C SER A 131 -0.43 -14.73 8.47
N SER A 132 -1.56 -14.09 8.16
CA SER A 132 -2.88 -14.73 8.17
C SER A 132 -2.93 -15.88 7.17
N GLY A 133 -3.41 -17.05 7.62
CA GLY A 133 -3.52 -18.26 6.81
C GLY A 133 -4.93 -18.53 6.29
N ASN A 134 -5.94 -17.80 6.79
CA ASN A 134 -7.32 -17.92 6.31
C ASN A 134 -8.05 -16.57 6.32
N LEU A 135 -9.22 -16.54 5.65
CA LEU A 135 -10.05 -15.35 5.52
C LEU A 135 -10.47 -14.73 6.85
N LEU A 136 -10.91 -15.55 7.81
CA LEU A 136 -11.36 -15.05 9.12
C LEU A 136 -10.24 -14.31 9.86
N THR A 137 -9.04 -14.88 9.88
CA THR A 137 -7.86 -14.25 10.49
C THR A 137 -7.48 -12.97 9.77
N ALA A 138 -7.55 -12.95 8.43
CA ALA A 138 -7.27 -11.78 7.63
C ALA A 138 -8.27 -10.64 7.92
N ILE A 139 -9.56 -10.92 8.07
CA ILE A 139 -10.58 -9.92 8.45
C ILE A 139 -10.26 -9.30 9.81
N LEU A 140 -10.02 -10.15 10.81
CA LEU A 140 -9.74 -9.69 12.17
C LEU A 140 -8.49 -8.81 12.23
N THR A 141 -7.41 -9.26 11.61
CA THR A 141 -6.14 -8.53 11.59
C THR A 141 -6.17 -7.28 10.71
N TRP A 142 -7.00 -7.25 9.66
CA TRP A 142 -7.30 -6.04 8.88
C TRP A 142 -7.93 -4.96 9.77
N VAL A 143 -8.99 -5.32 10.49
CA VAL A 143 -9.67 -4.38 11.40
C VAL A 143 -8.72 -3.90 12.49
N LEU A 144 -7.89 -4.80 13.04
CA LEU A 144 -6.88 -4.46 14.03
C LEU A 144 -5.86 -3.44 13.49
N LEU A 145 -5.38 -3.64 12.26
CA LEU A 145 -4.47 -2.71 11.60
C LEU A 145 -5.12 -1.33 11.42
N ASP A 146 -6.37 -1.28 10.99
CA ASP A 146 -7.11 -0.03 10.80
C ASP A 146 -7.33 0.72 12.13
N VAL A 147 -7.66 0.00 13.19
CA VAL A 147 -7.81 0.58 14.54
C VAL A 147 -6.48 1.20 15.00
N PHE A 148 -5.35 0.50 14.83
CA PHE A 148 -4.06 1.05 15.24
C PHE A 148 -3.59 2.22 14.36
N MET A 149 -3.87 2.19 13.06
CA MET A 149 -3.63 3.34 12.19
C MET A 149 -4.48 4.55 12.59
N LEU A 150 -5.74 4.32 12.98
CA LEU A 150 -6.62 5.35 13.50
C LEU A 150 -6.10 5.94 14.81
N LEU A 151 -5.75 5.10 15.78
CA LEU A 151 -5.19 5.53 17.07
C LEU A 151 -3.88 6.30 16.88
N ARG A 152 -3.04 5.89 15.93
CA ARG A 152 -1.84 6.64 15.60
C ARG A 152 -2.18 8.05 15.08
N SER A 153 -3.18 8.19 14.24
CA SER A 153 -3.58 9.50 13.71
C SER A 153 -4.03 10.48 14.81
N THR A 154 -4.61 9.95 15.91
CA THR A 154 -5.04 10.75 17.07
C THR A 154 -3.89 11.15 18.00
N THR A 155 -2.78 10.41 17.97
CA THR A 155 -1.59 10.74 18.79
C THR A 155 -0.69 11.81 18.16
N ARG A 156 -0.95 12.18 16.92
CA ARG A 156 -0.24 13.27 16.25
C ARG A 156 -0.63 14.60 16.87
N PRO A 157 0.32 15.47 17.16
CA PRO A 157 -0.02 16.86 17.50
C PRO A 157 -0.71 17.49 16.29
N ALA A 158 -1.78 18.22 16.55
CA ALA A 158 -2.28 19.17 15.56
C ALA A 158 -1.11 20.11 15.23
N THR A 159 -0.67 20.08 13.98
CA THR A 159 0.41 20.97 13.52
C THR A 159 0.04 22.38 13.93
N ARG A 160 0.88 22.97 14.81
CA ARG A 160 0.73 24.35 15.22
C ARG A 160 0.72 25.15 13.93
N ARG A 161 -0.36 25.89 13.69
CA ARG A 161 -0.41 26.86 12.60
C ARG A 161 0.93 27.56 12.59
N SER A 162 1.75 27.35 11.56
CA SER A 162 2.90 28.20 11.32
C SER A 162 2.38 29.60 11.54
N SER A 163 3.06 30.35 12.36
CA SER A 163 2.82 31.76 12.59
C SER A 163 2.78 32.47 11.22
N VAL A 164 1.65 32.34 10.55
CA VAL A 164 1.24 33.30 9.55
C VAL A 164 1.08 34.57 10.40
N THR A 165 2.05 35.43 10.22
CA THR A 165 2.13 36.81 10.64
C THR A 165 0.79 37.38 11.14
N ASP A 166 0.84 38.17 12.20
CA ASP A 166 -0.25 38.85 12.91
C ASP A 166 -1.34 39.50 12.02
N ASP A 167 -1.20 39.48 10.70
CA ASP A 167 -2.15 40.00 9.72
C ASP A 167 -3.37 39.05 9.45
N ALA A 168 -3.40 37.85 10.05
CA ALA A 168 -4.49 36.85 9.82
C ALA A 168 -5.72 37.06 10.72
N GLN A 169 -5.83 38.20 11.45
CA GLN A 169 -7.02 38.50 12.25
C GLN A 169 -8.28 38.81 11.43
N GLN A 170 -8.19 38.79 10.08
CA GLN A 170 -9.31 39.22 9.21
C GLN A 170 -10.06 38.10 8.49
N ALA A 171 -9.75 36.80 8.66
CA ALA A 171 -10.48 35.74 7.97
C ALA A 171 -10.80 34.50 8.85
N PRO A 172 -11.65 34.63 9.89
CA PRO A 172 -12.06 33.47 10.69
C PRO A 172 -12.86 32.43 9.89
N GLU A 173 -13.64 32.82 8.89
CA GLU A 173 -14.45 31.92 8.06
C GLU A 173 -13.61 31.03 7.13
N ALA A 174 -12.57 31.55 6.48
CA ALA A 174 -11.69 30.77 5.62
C ALA A 174 -10.95 29.66 6.40
N THR A 175 -10.65 29.91 7.65
CA THR A 175 -9.97 28.96 8.53
C THR A 175 -10.91 27.84 8.98
N LEU A 176 -12.15 28.15 9.30
CA LEU A 176 -13.19 27.18 9.66
C LEU A 176 -13.55 26.29 8.45
N LEU A 177 -13.60 26.87 7.25
CA LEU A 177 -13.83 26.12 6.02
C LEU A 177 -12.68 25.15 5.71
N LEU A 178 -11.43 25.55 5.89
CA LEU A 178 -10.26 24.66 5.72
C LEU A 178 -10.24 23.54 6.77
N GLU A 179 -10.64 23.81 7.98
CA GLU A 179 -10.70 22.82 9.06
C GLU A 179 -11.83 21.81 8.81
N SER A 180 -13.01 22.26 8.38
CA SER A 180 -14.11 21.39 7.99
C SER A 180 -13.76 20.48 6.81
N VAL A 181 -13.10 21.01 5.77
CA VAL A 181 -12.63 20.24 4.60
C VAL A 181 -11.59 19.18 5.00
N ASN A 182 -10.71 19.48 5.95
CA ASN A 182 -9.69 18.53 6.43
C ASN A 182 -10.31 17.40 7.27
N VAL A 183 -11.29 17.71 8.12
CA VAL A 183 -12.05 16.71 8.89
C VAL A 183 -12.85 15.80 7.96
N GLU A 184 -13.49 16.37 6.94
CA GLU A 184 -14.28 15.63 5.97
C GLU A 184 -13.41 14.65 5.15
N ARG A 185 -12.22 15.08 4.69
CA ARG A 185 -11.26 14.20 4.00
C ARG A 185 -10.78 13.04 4.88
N GLY A 186 -10.56 13.27 6.18
CA GLY A 186 -10.18 12.22 7.12
C GLY A 186 -11.27 11.15 7.28
N ASN A 187 -12.50 11.55 7.26
CA ASN A 187 -13.64 10.63 7.34
C ASN A 187 -13.79 9.79 6.07
N HIS A 188 -13.55 10.37 4.89
CA HIS A 188 -13.57 9.64 3.62
C HIS A 188 -12.49 8.54 3.53
N SER A 189 -11.28 8.84 4.00
CA SER A 189 -10.16 7.88 4.06
C SER A 189 -10.51 6.66 4.91
N ARG A 190 -11.13 6.87 6.05
CA ARG A 190 -11.58 5.80 6.97
C ARG A 190 -12.71 4.97 6.38
N GLY A 191 -13.64 5.61 5.69
CA GLY A 191 -14.75 4.95 5.02
C GLY A 191 -14.29 3.93 3.98
N LEU A 192 -13.29 4.25 3.17
CA LEU A 192 -12.75 3.34 2.16
C LEU A 192 -12.13 2.08 2.75
N SER A 193 -11.34 2.19 3.83
CA SER A 193 -10.76 1.02 4.46
C SER A 193 -11.83 0.11 5.07
N LEU A 194 -12.88 0.72 5.62
CA LEU A 194 -14.02 -0.03 6.17
C LEU A 194 -14.80 -0.76 5.07
N ILE A 195 -14.95 -0.16 3.90
CA ILE A 195 -15.52 -0.82 2.71
C ILE A 195 -14.68 -2.03 2.30
N GLY A 196 -13.35 -1.92 2.32
CA GLY A 196 -12.45 -3.05 2.07
C GLY A 196 -12.65 -4.19 3.06
N ALA A 197 -12.78 -3.88 4.36
CA ALA A 197 -13.11 -4.87 5.39
C ALA A 197 -14.48 -5.52 5.18
N MET A 198 -15.48 -4.76 4.71
CA MET A 198 -16.80 -5.30 4.36
C MET A 198 -16.72 -6.26 3.18
N PHE A 199 -15.95 -5.96 2.14
CA PHE A 199 -15.75 -6.91 1.03
C PHE A 199 -15.11 -8.21 1.48
N LEU A 200 -14.11 -8.16 2.39
CA LEU A 200 -13.55 -9.36 2.99
C LEU A 200 -14.60 -10.16 3.79
N LEU A 201 -15.44 -9.47 4.57
CA LEU A 201 -16.48 -10.11 5.35
C LEU A 201 -17.55 -10.75 4.44
N ILE A 202 -17.96 -10.05 3.36
CA ILE A 202 -18.91 -10.59 2.39
C ILE A 202 -18.29 -11.78 1.65
N ALA A 203 -16.99 -11.74 1.32
CA ALA A 203 -16.29 -12.86 0.68
C ALA A 203 -16.30 -14.15 1.52
N LEU A 204 -16.41 -14.01 2.85
CA LEU A 204 -16.52 -15.14 3.75
C LEU A 204 -17.86 -15.90 3.61
N LEU A 205 -18.94 -15.22 3.23
CA LEU A 205 -20.28 -15.82 3.14
C LEU A 205 -20.37 -16.94 2.09
N PRO A 206 -19.93 -16.73 0.82
CA PRO A 206 -19.92 -17.80 -0.18
C PRO A 206 -18.86 -18.88 0.10
N ALA A 207 -17.77 -18.52 0.81
CA ALA A 207 -16.70 -19.47 1.16
C ALA A 207 -17.16 -20.56 2.14
N GLY A 208 -18.32 -20.36 2.79
CA GLY A 208 -18.91 -21.31 3.73
C GLY A 208 -18.34 -21.23 5.14
N PRO A 209 -19.07 -21.77 6.15
CA PRO A 209 -18.74 -21.58 7.57
C PRO A 209 -17.59 -22.46 8.07
N THR A 210 -17.19 -23.49 7.35
CA THR A 210 -16.23 -24.48 7.86
C THR A 210 -15.28 -25.01 6.79
N GLY A 211 -14.02 -25.23 7.19
CA GLY A 211 -13.15 -26.15 6.51
C GLY A 211 -11.97 -25.53 5.75
N PRO A 212 -11.21 -26.38 5.08
CA PRO A 212 -10.02 -26.01 4.32
C PRO A 212 -10.29 -25.01 3.18
N GLY A 213 -11.55 -24.83 2.75
CA GLY A 213 -11.92 -23.89 1.70
C GLY A 213 -11.60 -22.42 2.00
N GLN A 214 -11.42 -22.04 3.28
CA GLN A 214 -11.06 -20.67 3.67
C GLN A 214 -9.54 -20.43 3.78
N GLU A 215 -8.73 -21.47 3.68
CA GLU A 215 -7.28 -21.38 3.77
C GLU A 215 -6.68 -20.85 2.47
N PHE A 216 -5.75 -19.91 2.58
CA PHE A 216 -5.09 -19.33 1.40
C PHE A 216 -4.20 -20.31 0.64
N GLN A 217 -3.62 -21.30 1.32
CA GLN A 217 -2.70 -22.26 0.70
C GLN A 217 -3.41 -23.39 -0.04
N ASN A 218 -4.48 -23.93 0.56
CA ASN A 218 -5.15 -25.14 0.08
C ASN A 218 -6.64 -24.92 -0.22
N GLY A 219 -7.11 -23.66 -0.10
CA GLY A 219 -8.52 -23.34 -0.28
C GLY A 219 -8.96 -23.30 -1.73
N THR A 220 -10.20 -23.67 -1.94
CA THR A 220 -10.94 -23.43 -3.19
C THR A 220 -12.06 -22.44 -2.87
N LEU A 221 -11.88 -21.20 -3.26
CA LEU A 221 -12.88 -20.16 -3.05
C LEU A 221 -13.78 -20.03 -4.30
N PRO A 222 -15.08 -19.80 -4.15
CA PRO A 222 -15.96 -19.52 -5.28
C PRO A 222 -15.58 -18.17 -5.93
N LEU A 223 -15.96 -18.01 -7.21
CA LEU A 223 -15.61 -16.85 -8.02
C LEU A 223 -16.00 -15.53 -7.36
N GLU A 224 -17.16 -15.49 -6.73
CA GLU A 224 -17.68 -14.31 -6.05
C GLU A 224 -16.77 -13.87 -4.90
N SER A 225 -16.29 -14.85 -4.11
CA SER A 225 -15.32 -14.58 -3.03
C SER A 225 -14.00 -14.04 -3.59
N ILE A 226 -13.51 -14.57 -4.70
CA ILE A 226 -12.25 -14.14 -5.33
C ILE A 226 -12.38 -12.71 -5.86
N LEU A 227 -13.50 -12.35 -6.49
CA LEU A 227 -13.75 -10.99 -6.96
C LEU A 227 -13.80 -9.99 -5.79
N LEU A 228 -14.49 -10.34 -4.70
CA LEU A 228 -14.56 -9.50 -3.51
C LEU A 228 -13.19 -9.35 -2.82
N LEU A 229 -12.41 -10.43 -2.76
CA LEU A 229 -11.03 -10.40 -2.28
C LEU A 229 -10.14 -9.50 -3.14
N THR A 230 -10.28 -9.59 -4.46
CA THR A 230 -9.56 -8.71 -5.39
C THR A 230 -9.86 -7.25 -5.12
N LEU A 231 -11.16 -6.89 -4.97
CA LEU A 231 -11.56 -5.53 -4.63
C LEU A 231 -11.00 -5.08 -3.27
N ALA A 232 -11.10 -5.93 -2.25
CA ALA A 232 -10.54 -5.64 -0.94
C ALA A 232 -9.02 -5.42 -1.02
N ALA A 233 -8.30 -6.27 -1.73
CA ALA A 233 -6.86 -6.16 -1.92
C ALA A 233 -6.46 -4.87 -2.64
N LEU A 234 -7.19 -4.46 -3.70
CA LEU A 234 -6.97 -3.22 -4.42
C LEU A 234 -7.25 -1.99 -3.55
N ILE A 235 -8.30 -2.03 -2.73
CA ILE A 235 -8.59 -0.96 -1.76
C ILE A 235 -7.44 -0.85 -0.75
N ARG A 236 -6.97 -1.97 -0.19
CA ARG A 236 -5.87 -1.97 0.76
C ARG A 236 -4.55 -1.56 0.14
N ALA A 237 -4.28 -1.97 -1.09
CA ALA A 237 -3.10 -1.54 -1.84
C ALA A 237 -3.15 -0.05 -2.22
N GLY A 238 -4.30 0.60 -2.10
CA GLY A 238 -4.48 1.99 -2.48
C GLY A 238 -4.28 2.22 -3.98
N VAL A 239 -4.56 1.22 -4.79
CA VAL A 239 -4.47 1.31 -6.24
C VAL A 239 -5.61 2.21 -6.75
N TYR A 240 -5.33 3.01 -7.77
CA TYR A 240 -6.37 3.84 -8.40
C TYR A 240 -7.56 2.95 -8.85
N PRO A 241 -8.81 3.31 -8.65
CA PRO A 241 -9.36 4.57 -8.10
C PRO A 241 -9.45 4.62 -6.56
N PHE A 242 -9.07 3.59 -5.84
CA PHE A 242 -9.23 3.47 -4.37
C PHE A 242 -8.13 4.17 -3.55
N HIS A 243 -7.39 5.07 -4.17
CA HIS A 243 -6.17 5.68 -3.64
C HIS A 243 -6.40 6.84 -2.64
N LEU A 244 -7.63 7.30 -2.43
CA LEU A 244 -7.90 8.52 -1.65
C LEU A 244 -7.42 8.46 -0.21
N TRP A 245 -7.39 7.27 0.39
CA TRP A 245 -6.87 7.12 1.74
C TRP A 245 -5.35 7.34 1.83
N LEU A 246 -4.63 7.21 0.71
CA LEU A 246 -3.19 7.51 0.60
C LEU A 246 -2.89 9.00 0.45
N LEU A 247 -3.84 9.78 -0.05
CA LEU A 247 -3.67 11.21 -0.31
C LEU A 247 -3.86 12.09 0.92
N GLY A 248 -3.57 11.67 2.10
CA GLY A 248 -3.54 12.34 3.41
C GLY A 248 -4.22 13.71 3.60
N GLN A 249 -4.54 14.05 4.84
CA GLN A 249 -5.28 15.28 5.19
C GLN A 249 -4.46 16.56 5.01
N ASN A 250 -3.14 16.51 5.24
CA ASN A 250 -2.22 17.65 5.12
C ASN A 250 -1.13 17.36 4.10
N ARG A 251 -1.43 17.61 2.82
CA ARG A 251 -0.57 17.28 1.69
C ARG A 251 0.83 17.91 1.75
N SER A 252 0.95 19.11 2.25
CA SER A 252 2.21 19.87 2.27
C SER A 252 3.22 19.41 3.34
N GLN A 253 2.80 18.62 4.32
CA GLN A 253 3.62 18.29 5.50
C GLN A 253 3.90 16.79 5.69
N ILE A 254 3.50 15.91 4.77
CA ILE A 254 3.75 14.47 4.91
C ILE A 254 5.26 14.19 4.85
N THR A 255 5.81 13.67 5.94
CA THR A 255 7.23 13.30 6.03
C THR A 255 7.53 12.00 5.26
N ILE A 256 8.80 11.76 4.92
CA ILE A 256 9.23 10.48 4.32
C ILE A 256 8.92 9.32 5.28
N ALA A 257 9.15 9.50 6.57
CA ALA A 257 8.86 8.51 7.59
C ALA A 257 7.38 8.07 7.56
N GLU A 258 6.49 9.03 7.46
CA GLU A 258 5.05 8.77 7.33
C GLU A 258 4.69 8.05 6.02
N ARG A 259 5.32 8.43 4.90
CA ARG A 259 5.10 7.74 3.62
C ARG A 259 5.53 6.28 3.67
N LEU A 260 6.69 5.99 4.26
CA LEU A 260 7.16 4.62 4.40
C LEU A 260 6.20 3.79 5.27
N LEU A 261 5.75 4.32 6.40
CA LEU A 261 4.96 3.56 7.36
C LEU A 261 3.46 3.56 7.07
N GLU A 262 2.88 4.70 6.64
CA GLU A 262 1.42 4.84 6.49
C GLU A 262 0.93 4.62 5.07
N HIS A 263 1.81 4.77 4.07
CA HIS A 263 1.44 4.50 2.68
C HIS A 263 2.00 3.16 2.21
N MET A 264 3.32 2.94 2.31
CA MET A 264 3.93 1.76 1.71
C MET A 264 3.63 0.48 2.48
N VAL A 265 3.60 0.51 3.83
CA VAL A 265 3.30 -0.70 4.63
C VAL A 265 1.88 -1.23 4.38
N PRO A 266 0.81 -0.43 4.44
CA PRO A 266 -0.52 -0.93 4.10
C PRO A 266 -0.66 -1.36 2.64
N THR A 267 0.01 -0.67 1.70
CA THR A 267 0.05 -1.07 0.29
C THR A 267 0.68 -2.46 0.13
N LEU A 268 1.77 -2.75 0.85
CA LEU A 268 2.36 -4.10 0.88
C LEU A 268 1.40 -5.15 1.41
N CYS A 269 0.61 -4.81 2.44
CA CYS A 269 -0.46 -5.70 2.93
C CYS A 269 -1.50 -6.00 1.83
N GLY A 270 -1.88 -4.99 1.03
CA GLY A 270 -2.79 -5.15 -0.10
C GLY A 270 -2.19 -6.01 -1.22
N LEU A 271 -0.93 -5.77 -1.59
CA LEU A 271 -0.22 -6.57 -2.60
C LEU A 271 0.00 -8.01 -2.13
N TRP A 272 0.24 -8.23 -0.83
CA TRP A 272 0.27 -9.57 -0.23
C TRP A 272 -1.05 -10.32 -0.44
N LEU A 273 -2.17 -9.69 -0.10
CA LEU A 273 -3.50 -10.28 -0.27
C LEU A 273 -3.80 -10.56 -1.75
N LEU A 274 -3.37 -9.66 -2.64
CA LEU A 274 -3.56 -9.80 -4.08
C LEU A 274 -2.80 -11.02 -4.63
N GLY A 275 -1.57 -11.28 -4.14
CA GLY A 275 -0.81 -12.48 -4.50
C GLY A 275 -1.56 -13.77 -4.15
N TRP A 276 -2.15 -13.86 -2.96
CA TRP A 276 -3.00 -14.98 -2.57
C TRP A 276 -4.26 -15.08 -3.42
N THR A 277 -4.91 -13.94 -3.69
CA THR A 277 -6.12 -13.90 -4.51
C THR A 277 -5.87 -14.46 -5.91
N TYR A 278 -4.74 -14.13 -6.52
CA TYR A 278 -4.34 -14.70 -7.82
C TYR A 278 -4.10 -16.20 -7.73
N GLY A 279 -3.43 -16.68 -6.69
CA GLY A 279 -3.21 -18.10 -6.47
C GLY A 279 -4.50 -18.90 -6.32
N LEU A 280 -5.47 -18.37 -5.57
CA LEU A 280 -6.79 -18.97 -5.37
C LEU A 280 -7.66 -18.91 -6.63
N GLY A 281 -7.44 -17.90 -7.49
CA GLY A 281 -8.19 -17.71 -8.74
C GLY A 281 -7.74 -18.52 -9.93
N ARG A 282 -6.77 -19.43 -9.77
CA ARG A 282 -6.21 -20.21 -10.89
C ARG A 282 -7.23 -20.95 -11.74
N GLU A 283 -8.27 -21.49 -11.13
CA GLU A 283 -9.31 -22.27 -11.82
C GLU A 283 -10.30 -21.39 -12.56
N TYR A 284 -10.44 -20.15 -12.14
CA TYR A 284 -11.31 -19.18 -12.77
C TYR A 284 -10.43 -18.29 -13.62
N ILE A 285 -10.54 -18.36 -14.92
CA ILE A 285 -9.80 -17.50 -15.87
C ILE A 285 -10.13 -16.03 -15.54
N LEU A 286 -9.52 -15.49 -14.47
CA LEU A 286 -9.64 -14.08 -14.03
C LEU A 286 -9.04 -13.12 -15.07
N LEU A 287 -8.28 -13.64 -16.02
CA LEU A 287 -7.67 -12.88 -17.11
C LEU A 287 -8.61 -12.71 -18.27
N ARG A 288 -9.79 -12.33 -17.94
CA ARG A 288 -10.66 -11.78 -18.94
C ARG A 288 -10.09 -10.43 -19.36
N LEU A 289 -10.18 -10.14 -20.65
CA LEU A 289 -9.70 -8.89 -21.23
C LEU A 289 -10.28 -7.64 -20.54
N ASP A 290 -11.49 -7.76 -19.98
CA ASP A 290 -12.15 -6.73 -19.20
C ASP A 290 -11.39 -6.40 -17.91
N VAL A 291 -10.94 -7.41 -17.16
CA VAL A 291 -10.15 -7.22 -15.93
C VAL A 291 -8.79 -6.58 -16.23
N LEU A 292 -8.10 -7.07 -17.25
CA LEU A 292 -6.84 -6.46 -17.70
C LEU A 292 -7.02 -5.01 -18.14
N ALA A 293 -8.10 -4.70 -18.88
CA ALA A 293 -8.40 -3.34 -19.28
C ALA A 293 -8.60 -2.43 -18.07
N VAL A 294 -9.28 -2.89 -17.03
CA VAL A 294 -9.44 -2.12 -15.78
C VAL A 294 -8.08 -1.85 -15.14
N PHE A 295 -7.20 -2.85 -14.97
CA PHE A 295 -5.87 -2.64 -14.39
C PHE A 295 -5.01 -1.66 -15.22
N LEU A 296 -5.11 -1.72 -16.54
CA LEU A 296 -4.39 -0.81 -17.43
C LEU A 296 -4.91 0.62 -17.38
N LEU A 297 -6.24 0.81 -17.31
CA LEU A 297 -6.84 2.13 -17.11
C LEU A 297 -6.47 2.71 -15.73
N VAL A 298 -6.43 1.87 -14.71
CA VAL A 298 -5.95 2.22 -13.37
C VAL A 298 -4.49 2.70 -13.40
N LEU A 299 -3.62 1.97 -14.09
CA LEU A 299 -2.22 2.34 -14.26
C LEU A 299 -2.08 3.64 -15.06
N LEU A 300 -2.83 3.79 -16.15
CA LEU A 300 -2.80 4.98 -16.97
C LEU A 300 -3.27 6.21 -16.19
N GLY A 301 -4.40 6.12 -15.49
CA GLY A 301 -4.94 7.22 -14.69
C GLY A 301 -3.96 7.69 -13.62
N SER A 302 -3.38 6.77 -12.85
CA SER A 302 -2.39 7.10 -11.81
C SER A 302 -1.09 7.67 -12.39
N SER A 303 -0.62 7.17 -13.54
CA SER A 303 0.60 7.65 -14.19
C SER A 303 0.42 9.06 -14.77
N ILE A 304 -0.73 9.35 -15.38
CA ILE A 304 -1.08 10.70 -15.82
C ILE A 304 -1.19 11.65 -14.62
N ALA A 305 -1.86 11.22 -13.54
CA ALA A 305 -1.96 12.01 -12.31
C ALA A 305 -0.58 12.32 -11.71
N ALA A 306 0.34 11.36 -11.71
CA ALA A 306 1.72 11.56 -11.27
C ALA A 306 2.45 12.60 -12.15
N TRP A 307 2.30 12.54 -13.47
CA TRP A 307 2.96 13.46 -14.39
C TRP A 307 2.38 14.87 -14.34
N THR A 308 1.05 15.00 -14.14
CA THR A 308 0.34 16.29 -14.10
C THR A 308 0.25 16.91 -12.71
N ALA A 309 0.64 16.20 -11.64
CA ALA A 309 0.59 16.70 -10.27
C ALA A 309 1.32 18.04 -10.13
N THR A 310 0.67 19.03 -9.55
CA THR A 310 1.25 20.36 -9.29
C THR A 310 1.98 20.40 -7.95
N GLU A 311 1.48 19.67 -6.97
CA GLU A 311 2.08 19.56 -5.64
C GLU A 311 3.02 18.35 -5.58
N GLN A 312 4.19 18.54 -4.96
CA GLN A 312 5.17 17.46 -4.79
C GLN A 312 4.62 16.30 -3.96
N ALA A 313 3.79 16.60 -2.98
CA ALA A 313 3.18 15.59 -2.14
C ALA A 313 2.27 14.64 -2.95
N ASP A 314 1.47 15.19 -3.85
CA ASP A 314 0.62 14.43 -4.76
C ASP A 314 1.45 13.64 -5.77
N HIS A 315 2.49 14.27 -6.33
CA HIS A 315 3.43 13.62 -7.24
C HIS A 315 4.01 12.34 -6.65
N HIS A 316 4.55 12.40 -5.43
CA HIS A 316 5.09 11.22 -4.74
C HIS A 316 4.03 10.15 -4.53
N SER A 317 2.84 10.55 -4.09
CA SER A 317 1.74 9.60 -3.84
C SER A 317 1.32 8.91 -5.12
N PHE A 318 1.13 9.64 -6.22
CA PHE A 318 0.70 9.04 -7.49
C PHE A 318 1.78 8.18 -8.16
N VAL A 319 3.07 8.50 -8.00
CA VAL A 319 4.16 7.61 -8.45
C VAL A 319 4.11 6.28 -7.71
N LEU A 320 3.90 6.28 -6.40
CA LEU A 320 3.75 5.04 -5.61
C LEU A 320 2.47 4.28 -5.98
N ILE A 321 1.35 4.97 -6.16
CA ILE A 321 0.08 4.37 -6.60
C ILE A 321 0.23 3.71 -7.98
N ALA A 322 0.89 4.39 -8.94
CA ALA A 322 1.17 3.82 -10.25
C ALA A 322 2.07 2.59 -10.15
N SER A 323 3.09 2.63 -9.30
CA SER A 323 3.99 1.49 -9.09
C SER A 323 3.28 0.30 -8.44
N ALA A 324 2.36 0.54 -7.48
CA ALA A 324 1.49 -0.49 -6.92
C ALA A 324 0.50 -1.05 -7.97
N GLY A 325 -0.05 -0.18 -8.83
CA GLY A 325 -0.88 -0.57 -9.97
C GLY A 325 -0.14 -1.44 -10.98
N LEU A 326 1.13 -1.12 -11.27
CA LEU A 326 2.00 -1.93 -12.11
C LEU A 326 2.26 -3.32 -11.49
N ALA A 327 2.49 -3.37 -10.17
CA ALA A 327 2.65 -4.62 -9.45
C ALA A 327 1.37 -5.48 -9.54
N ALA A 328 0.21 -4.89 -9.35
CA ALA A 328 -1.08 -5.56 -9.48
C ALA A 328 -1.32 -6.09 -10.91
N LEU A 329 -1.03 -5.29 -11.94
CA LEU A 329 -1.12 -5.69 -13.35
C LEU A 329 -0.20 -6.85 -13.66
N THR A 330 1.06 -6.80 -13.20
CA THR A 330 2.06 -7.85 -13.43
C THR A 330 1.60 -9.18 -12.85
N GLY A 331 1.08 -9.18 -11.60
CA GLY A 331 0.52 -10.38 -10.98
C GLY A 331 -0.71 -10.90 -11.72
N ALA A 332 -1.57 -9.99 -12.23
CA ALA A 332 -2.73 -10.38 -13.02
C ALA A 332 -2.34 -11.08 -14.34
N LEU A 333 -1.26 -10.65 -14.99
CA LEU A 333 -0.75 -11.27 -16.23
C LEU A 333 -0.13 -12.66 -16.01
N THR A 334 0.26 -12.99 -14.79
CA THR A 334 0.89 -14.25 -14.39
C THR A 334 0.16 -14.89 -13.20
N TYR A 335 -1.17 -14.74 -13.16
CA TYR A 335 -2.01 -15.26 -12.07
C TYR A 335 -1.83 -16.74 -11.78
N ASP A 336 -1.48 -17.53 -12.80
CA ASP A 336 -1.18 -18.95 -12.74
C ASP A 336 0.00 -19.26 -11.80
N GLU A 337 0.90 -18.32 -11.60
CA GLU A 337 2.03 -18.42 -10.68
C GLU A 337 1.67 -17.99 -9.24
N GLY A 338 0.52 -17.33 -9.04
CA GLY A 338 0.03 -16.86 -7.73
C GLY A 338 0.99 -15.91 -7.05
N PRO A 339 1.32 -16.11 -5.74
CA PRO A 339 2.23 -15.23 -5.02
C PRO A 339 3.62 -15.09 -5.64
N SER A 340 4.11 -16.12 -6.38
CA SER A 340 5.42 -16.09 -7.05
C SER A 340 5.51 -14.98 -8.09
N ALA A 341 4.41 -14.69 -8.80
CA ALA A 341 4.32 -13.60 -9.76
C ALA A 341 4.51 -12.20 -9.15
N MET A 342 4.19 -12.08 -7.87
CA MET A 342 4.17 -10.80 -7.17
C MET A 342 5.52 -10.41 -6.55
N ILE A 343 6.49 -11.33 -6.43
CA ILE A 343 7.76 -11.06 -5.72
C ILE A 343 8.47 -9.85 -6.33
N TRP A 344 8.74 -9.87 -7.63
CA TRP A 344 9.59 -8.87 -8.27
C TRP A 344 8.93 -7.49 -8.34
N PRO A 345 7.68 -7.35 -8.80
CA PRO A 345 7.04 -6.05 -8.82
C PRO A 345 6.82 -5.49 -7.41
N THR A 346 6.54 -6.34 -6.41
CA THR A 346 6.41 -5.90 -5.02
C THR A 346 7.77 -5.47 -4.44
N THR A 347 8.86 -6.17 -4.78
CA THR A 347 10.22 -5.78 -4.40
C THR A 347 10.60 -4.44 -5.05
N ALA A 348 10.29 -4.26 -6.33
CA ALA A 348 10.52 -2.99 -7.02
C ALA A 348 9.75 -1.84 -6.37
N PHE A 349 8.48 -2.06 -6.03
CA PHE A 349 7.67 -1.10 -5.30
C PHE A 349 8.27 -0.76 -3.92
N ALA A 350 8.56 -1.78 -3.10
CA ALA A 350 9.01 -1.58 -1.72
C ALA A 350 10.41 -0.97 -1.64
N LEU A 351 11.39 -1.61 -2.27
CA LEU A 351 12.79 -1.17 -2.19
C LEU A 351 13.09 -0.03 -3.15
N GLY A 352 12.62 -0.12 -4.40
CA GLY A 352 12.82 0.91 -5.42
C GLY A 352 12.06 2.19 -5.08
N GLY A 353 10.77 2.08 -4.71
CA GLY A 353 9.94 3.21 -4.30
C GLY A 353 10.45 3.87 -3.01
N GLY A 354 10.83 3.05 -2.01
CA GLY A 354 11.43 3.55 -0.77
C GLY A 354 12.76 4.28 -1.02
N LEU A 355 13.64 3.69 -1.85
CA LEU A 355 14.93 4.28 -2.20
C LEU A 355 14.76 5.57 -3.03
N TRP A 356 13.78 5.62 -3.92
CA TRP A 356 13.45 6.83 -4.68
C TRP A 356 13.02 7.97 -3.75
N LEU A 357 12.11 7.72 -2.79
CA LEU A 357 11.67 8.72 -1.81
C LEU A 357 12.81 9.24 -0.92
N VAL A 358 13.60 8.32 -0.35
CA VAL A 358 14.74 8.67 0.51
C VAL A 358 15.82 9.37 -0.31
N GLY A 359 16.09 8.85 -1.51
CA GLY A 359 17.11 9.36 -2.43
C GLY A 359 16.82 10.79 -2.90
N GLU A 360 15.58 11.15 -3.10
CA GLU A 360 15.19 12.52 -3.45
C GLU A 360 15.56 13.51 -2.34
N ARG A 361 15.38 13.10 -1.07
CA ARG A 361 15.78 13.94 0.06
C ARG A 361 17.29 14.06 0.21
N VAL A 362 18.01 12.95 -0.06
CA VAL A 362 19.49 12.95 -0.11
C VAL A 362 19.98 13.89 -1.20
N TRP A 363 19.36 13.82 -2.38
CA TRP A 363 19.74 14.66 -3.49
C TRP A 363 19.49 16.15 -3.20
N ARG A 364 18.33 16.52 -2.65
CA ARG A 364 18.05 17.91 -2.25
C ARG A 364 19.01 18.43 -1.17
N GLY A 365 19.42 17.55 -0.25
CA GLY A 365 20.31 17.93 0.85
C GLY A 365 21.80 17.99 0.49
N TRP A 366 22.28 17.05 -0.33
CA TRP A 366 23.70 16.87 -0.66
C TRP A 366 24.04 16.96 -2.15
N GLY A 367 23.05 16.99 -3.02
CA GLY A 367 23.28 16.88 -4.46
C GLY A 367 23.66 15.47 -4.93
N TRP A 368 23.56 14.44 -4.07
CA TRP A 368 23.91 13.06 -4.42
C TRP A 368 22.74 12.35 -5.08
N THR A 369 22.83 12.13 -6.39
CA THR A 369 21.75 11.63 -7.25
C THR A 369 21.64 10.12 -7.29
N ILE A 370 22.67 9.35 -6.87
CA ILE A 370 22.72 7.89 -7.05
C ILE A 370 21.51 7.19 -6.43
N PRO A 371 21.09 7.43 -5.15
CA PRO A 371 19.97 6.70 -4.56
C PRO A 371 18.64 6.95 -5.30
N VAL A 372 18.37 8.20 -5.67
CA VAL A 372 17.12 8.53 -6.38
C VAL A 372 17.11 7.93 -7.79
N SER A 373 18.27 7.94 -8.48
CA SER A 373 18.42 7.35 -9.81
C SER A 373 18.19 5.84 -9.78
N VAL A 374 18.82 5.12 -8.84
CA VAL A 374 18.68 3.67 -8.71
C VAL A 374 17.22 3.32 -8.37
N GLY A 375 16.57 4.07 -7.48
CA GLY A 375 15.16 3.90 -7.18
C GLY A 375 14.26 4.10 -8.41
N ALA A 376 14.47 5.19 -9.15
CA ALA A 376 13.73 5.49 -10.38
C ALA A 376 13.94 4.42 -11.48
N LEU A 377 15.18 3.99 -11.71
CA LEU A 377 15.51 2.92 -12.67
C LEU A 377 14.86 1.59 -12.29
N THR A 378 14.75 1.30 -10.98
CA THR A 378 14.07 0.10 -10.49
C THR A 378 12.58 0.16 -10.80
N LEU A 379 11.92 1.28 -10.53
CA LEU A 379 10.49 1.47 -10.83
C LEU A 379 10.21 1.52 -12.34
N ALA A 380 11.17 1.97 -13.13
CA ALA A 380 11.11 1.94 -14.59
C ALA A 380 11.35 0.55 -15.20
N GLY A 381 11.82 -0.43 -14.40
CA GLY A 381 12.07 -1.80 -14.83
C GLY A 381 13.34 -1.97 -15.67
N VAL A 382 14.39 -1.19 -15.40
CA VAL A 382 15.66 -1.24 -16.14
C VAL A 382 16.46 -2.51 -15.76
N PRO A 383 17.25 -3.12 -16.69
CA PRO A 383 18.09 -4.28 -16.40
C PRO A 383 18.93 -4.14 -15.12
N LEU A 384 19.21 -5.26 -14.49
CA LEU A 384 19.90 -5.38 -13.20
C LEU A 384 19.12 -4.84 -12.00
N THR A 385 17.81 -4.60 -12.16
CA THR A 385 16.91 -4.22 -11.06
C THR A 385 15.79 -5.26 -10.91
N PRO A 386 15.16 -5.36 -9.72
CA PRO A 386 13.99 -6.23 -9.54
C PRO A 386 12.83 -5.91 -10.48
N GLY A 387 12.65 -4.65 -10.88
CA GLY A 387 11.64 -4.24 -11.84
C GLY A 387 11.81 -4.87 -13.22
N PHE A 388 13.04 -5.16 -13.65
CA PHE A 388 13.30 -5.88 -14.89
C PHE A 388 12.81 -7.32 -14.86
N LEU A 389 12.87 -7.97 -13.69
CA LEU A 389 12.40 -9.34 -13.53
C LEU A 389 10.88 -9.49 -13.69
N ALA A 390 10.14 -8.38 -13.66
CA ALA A 390 8.71 -8.34 -13.98
C ALA A 390 8.41 -8.17 -15.48
N GLN A 391 9.39 -7.79 -16.31
CA GLN A 391 9.19 -7.53 -17.74
C GLN A 391 8.68 -8.73 -18.55
N PRO A 392 9.13 -9.98 -18.31
CA PRO A 392 8.58 -11.13 -19.02
C PRO A 392 7.07 -11.32 -18.84
N SER A 393 6.55 -11.01 -17.65
CA SER A 393 5.10 -11.02 -17.39
C SER A 393 4.38 -9.95 -18.22
N LEU A 394 4.94 -8.75 -18.28
CA LEU A 394 4.40 -7.64 -19.07
C LEU A 394 4.50 -7.89 -20.58
N ALA A 395 5.51 -8.65 -21.02
CA ALA A 395 5.67 -9.05 -22.42
C ALA A 395 4.52 -9.95 -22.93
N ARG A 396 3.75 -10.59 -22.03
CA ARG A 396 2.51 -11.33 -22.39
C ARG A 396 1.46 -10.41 -23.05
N LEU A 397 1.51 -9.10 -22.82
CA LEU A 397 0.66 -8.12 -23.52
C LEU A 397 1.02 -7.96 -25.02
N TRP A 398 2.16 -8.45 -25.45
CA TRP A 398 2.57 -8.42 -26.86
C TRP A 398 2.00 -9.61 -27.67
N ALA A 399 1.06 -10.37 -27.10
CA ALA A 399 0.45 -11.49 -27.82
C ALA A 399 -0.35 -11.04 -29.05
N PRO A 400 -0.41 -11.84 -30.12
CA PRO A 400 -1.15 -11.50 -31.34
C PRO A 400 -2.66 -11.44 -31.04
N GLY A 401 -3.32 -10.39 -31.51
CA GLY A 401 -4.76 -10.17 -31.38
C GLY A 401 -5.10 -8.68 -31.24
N THR A 402 -6.13 -8.20 -31.94
CA THR A 402 -6.46 -6.77 -32.03
C THR A 402 -6.73 -6.13 -30.65
N VAL A 403 -7.45 -6.83 -29.80
CA VAL A 403 -7.78 -6.31 -28.45
C VAL A 403 -6.56 -6.29 -27.55
N VAL A 404 -5.74 -7.34 -27.60
CA VAL A 404 -4.51 -7.44 -26.78
C VAL A 404 -3.50 -6.39 -27.22
N GLN A 405 -3.40 -6.12 -28.52
CA GLN A 405 -2.56 -5.02 -29.04
C GLN A 405 -3.02 -3.66 -28.54
N LEU A 406 -4.34 -3.41 -28.47
CA LEU A 406 -4.87 -2.17 -27.88
C LEU A 406 -4.46 -2.04 -26.41
N LEU A 407 -4.58 -3.13 -25.64
CA LEU A 407 -4.15 -3.15 -24.24
C LEU A 407 -2.65 -2.88 -24.10
N PHE A 408 -1.85 -3.41 -25.00
CA PHE A 408 -0.41 -3.12 -25.03
C PHE A 408 -0.12 -1.62 -25.26
N PHE A 409 -0.82 -0.96 -26.17
CA PHE A 409 -0.64 0.50 -26.36
C PHE A 409 -1.04 1.31 -25.13
N ILE A 410 -2.10 0.90 -24.42
CA ILE A 410 -2.49 1.54 -23.16
C ILE A 410 -1.37 1.35 -22.11
N TYR A 411 -0.79 0.15 -22.01
CA TYR A 411 0.36 -0.11 -21.15
C TYR A 411 1.54 0.79 -21.48
N VAL A 412 1.93 0.86 -22.76
CA VAL A 412 3.05 1.68 -23.21
C VAL A 412 2.84 3.15 -22.86
N ALA A 413 1.64 3.68 -23.08
CA ALA A 413 1.30 5.05 -22.71
C ALA A 413 1.39 5.26 -21.18
N ALA A 414 0.81 4.36 -20.40
CA ALA A 414 0.82 4.43 -18.95
C ALA A 414 2.25 4.40 -18.38
N GLN A 415 3.07 3.47 -18.86
CA GLN A 415 4.45 3.33 -18.41
C GLN A 415 5.32 4.50 -18.87
N ALA A 416 5.07 5.07 -20.07
CA ALA A 416 5.75 6.29 -20.53
C ALA A 416 5.46 7.49 -19.61
N PHE A 417 4.21 7.70 -19.21
CA PHE A 417 3.85 8.74 -18.24
C PHE A 417 4.47 8.48 -16.87
N GLN A 418 4.55 7.23 -16.42
CA GLN A 418 5.21 6.87 -15.16
C GLN A 418 6.70 7.18 -15.21
N VAL A 419 7.39 6.80 -16.27
CA VAL A 419 8.81 7.12 -16.48
C VAL A 419 9.02 8.64 -16.53
N ALA A 420 8.18 9.36 -17.26
CA ALA A 420 8.23 10.82 -17.30
C ALA A 420 8.01 11.46 -15.92
N ALA A 421 7.09 10.92 -15.12
CA ALA A 421 6.87 11.37 -13.74
C ALA A 421 8.09 11.11 -12.85
N LEU A 422 8.71 9.92 -12.93
CA LEU A 422 9.92 9.58 -12.17
C LEU A 422 11.08 10.52 -12.49
N LEU A 423 11.28 10.85 -13.76
CA LEU A 423 12.35 11.74 -14.20
C LEU A 423 12.06 13.22 -13.91
N ARG A 424 10.79 13.59 -13.82
CA ARG A 424 10.37 14.94 -13.44
C ARG A 424 10.94 15.38 -12.10
N SER A 425 11.09 14.47 -11.15
CA SER A 425 11.71 14.77 -9.86
C SER A 425 13.12 15.38 -9.99
N TRP A 426 13.78 15.22 -11.14
CA TRP A 426 15.10 15.79 -11.42
C TRP A 426 15.03 17.21 -11.97
N GLU A 427 13.94 17.61 -12.64
CA GLU A 427 13.77 18.95 -13.18
C GLU A 427 13.30 19.95 -12.13
N ASP A 428 12.35 19.53 -11.26
CA ASP A 428 11.67 20.41 -10.32
C ASP A 428 12.48 20.70 -9.04
N VAL A 429 13.74 20.25 -8.95
CA VAL A 429 14.60 20.52 -7.79
C VAL A 429 15.24 21.89 -7.91
N GLU A 430 14.52 22.92 -7.53
CA GLU A 430 15.17 24.10 -6.97
C GLU A 430 15.96 23.66 -5.74
N ARG A 431 17.27 23.71 -5.82
CA ARG A 431 18.13 23.58 -4.65
C ARG A 431 17.63 24.59 -3.64
N ILE A 432 17.12 24.12 -2.50
CA ILE A 432 16.83 25.01 -1.38
C ILE A 432 18.19 25.53 -0.92
N GLU A 433 18.65 26.59 -1.57
CA GLU A 433 19.86 27.30 -1.19
C GLU A 433 19.57 27.90 0.18
N GLY A 434 20.16 27.33 1.22
CA GLY A 434 20.15 27.95 2.54
C GLY A 434 20.04 27.04 3.75
N ALA A 435 19.34 25.92 3.69
CA ALA A 435 19.21 25.03 4.84
C ALA A 435 20.06 23.76 4.65
N LYS A 436 21.34 23.82 5.00
CA LYS A 436 22.12 22.57 5.14
C LYS A 436 21.45 21.72 6.23
N PRO A 437 20.97 20.50 5.88
CA PRO A 437 20.34 19.65 6.86
C PRO A 437 21.34 19.32 7.97
N TYR A 438 20.81 19.18 9.19
CA TYR A 438 21.64 18.82 10.34
C TYR A 438 22.42 17.53 10.05
N PRO A 439 23.70 17.41 10.47
CA PRO A 439 24.53 16.25 10.19
C PRO A 439 23.86 14.92 10.59
N GLY A 440 23.14 14.89 11.72
CA GLY A 440 22.42 13.70 12.18
C GLY A 440 21.30 13.24 11.25
N THR A 441 20.62 14.16 10.58
CA THR A 441 19.59 13.86 9.58
C THR A 441 20.20 13.18 8.36
N MET A 442 21.36 13.66 7.93
CA MET A 442 22.07 13.14 6.77
C MET A 442 22.60 11.72 7.00
N VAL A 443 23.15 11.46 8.17
CA VAL A 443 23.60 10.10 8.53
C VAL A 443 22.43 9.12 8.46
N ARG A 444 21.26 9.50 8.98
CA ARG A 444 20.06 8.63 8.94
C ARG A 444 19.56 8.39 7.51
N LEU A 445 19.53 9.41 6.67
CA LEU A 445 19.17 9.29 5.26
C LEU A 445 20.18 8.39 4.51
N LEU A 446 21.48 8.50 4.82
CA LEU A 446 22.50 7.63 4.27
C LEU A 446 22.28 6.17 4.71
N VAL A 447 22.07 5.94 6.00
CA VAL A 447 21.75 4.60 6.54
C VAL A 447 20.51 4.04 5.86
N ALA A 448 19.44 4.84 5.70
CA ALA A 448 18.23 4.43 5.01
C ALA A 448 18.48 4.10 3.52
N SER A 449 19.30 4.90 2.83
CA SER A 449 19.69 4.64 1.44
C SER A 449 20.46 3.33 1.28
N VAL A 450 21.39 3.04 2.20
CA VAL A 450 22.14 1.78 2.21
C VAL A 450 21.23 0.59 2.55
N ALA A 451 20.37 0.75 3.57
CA ALA A 451 19.47 -0.30 4.01
C ALA A 451 18.42 -0.70 2.94
N LEU A 452 18.05 0.23 2.05
CA LEU A 452 17.20 -0.05 0.89
C LEU A 452 18.01 -0.48 -0.33
N GLY A 453 19.12 0.16 -0.57
CA GLY A 453 19.96 -0.06 -1.76
C GLY A 453 20.66 -1.41 -1.76
N LEU A 454 21.11 -1.89 -0.59
CA LEU A 454 21.80 -3.18 -0.49
C LEU A 454 20.88 -4.37 -0.82
N PRO A 455 19.68 -4.53 -0.19
CA PRO A 455 18.74 -5.59 -0.58
C PRO A 455 18.26 -5.44 -2.02
N LEU A 456 18.09 -4.21 -2.51
CA LEU A 456 17.75 -3.94 -3.89
C LEU A 456 18.81 -4.47 -4.86
N ALA A 457 20.08 -4.20 -4.58
CA ALA A 457 21.21 -4.69 -5.37
C ALA A 457 21.27 -6.23 -5.33
N VAL A 458 21.11 -6.83 -4.15
CA VAL A 458 21.01 -8.29 -4.02
C VAL A 458 19.87 -8.86 -4.86
N ALA A 459 18.69 -8.23 -4.82
CA ALA A 459 17.54 -8.68 -5.60
C ALA A 459 17.75 -8.52 -7.11
N GLY A 460 18.47 -7.49 -7.56
CA GLY A 460 18.77 -7.27 -8.97
C GLY A 460 19.89 -8.16 -9.52
N PHE A 461 20.98 -8.34 -8.77
CA PHE A 461 22.15 -9.11 -9.22
C PHE A 461 22.09 -10.59 -8.89
N LEU A 462 21.38 -10.97 -7.80
CA LEU A 462 21.27 -12.33 -7.29
C LEU A 462 19.82 -12.76 -7.13
N PRO A 463 18.97 -12.68 -8.18
CA PRO A 463 17.53 -12.95 -8.06
C PRO A 463 17.23 -14.36 -7.58
N ARG A 464 18.01 -15.36 -7.99
CA ARG A 464 17.86 -16.74 -7.52
C ARG A 464 17.98 -16.87 -6.01
N THR A 465 18.92 -16.15 -5.40
CA THR A 465 19.10 -16.15 -3.94
C THR A 465 17.86 -15.61 -3.24
N VAL A 466 17.28 -14.53 -3.75
CA VAL A 466 16.04 -13.94 -3.18
C VAL A 466 14.85 -14.89 -3.37
N ALA A 467 14.69 -15.50 -4.55
CA ALA A 467 13.61 -16.47 -4.81
C ALA A 467 13.72 -17.71 -3.90
N VAL A 468 14.93 -18.22 -3.68
CA VAL A 468 15.19 -19.32 -2.75
C VAL A 468 14.90 -18.89 -1.30
N LEU A 469 15.37 -17.71 -0.89
CA LEU A 469 15.05 -17.14 0.43
C LEU A 469 13.55 -16.99 0.65
N ALA A 470 12.80 -16.60 -0.37
CA ALA A 470 11.34 -16.51 -0.33
C ALA A 470 10.64 -17.88 -0.47
N SER A 471 11.37 -19.01 -0.57
CA SER A 471 10.81 -20.34 -0.89
C SER A 471 9.96 -20.38 -2.16
N MET A 472 10.32 -19.55 -3.15
CA MET A 472 9.60 -19.42 -4.40
C MET A 472 10.56 -19.57 -5.60
N PRO A 473 11.13 -20.76 -5.82
CA PRO A 473 12.09 -20.99 -6.91
C PRO A 473 11.48 -20.71 -8.30
N ASN A 474 10.17 -20.87 -8.44
CA ASN A 474 9.43 -20.60 -9.67
C ASN A 474 9.22 -19.09 -9.95
N ALA A 475 9.58 -18.20 -9.01
CA ALA A 475 9.50 -16.76 -9.21
C ALA A 475 10.50 -16.23 -10.26
N ILE A 476 11.47 -17.06 -10.68
CA ILE A 476 12.39 -16.67 -11.75
C ILE A 476 11.78 -17.15 -13.08
N PRO A 477 11.38 -16.23 -13.97
CA PRO A 477 10.89 -16.60 -15.28
C PRO A 477 11.92 -17.46 -16.02
N PRO A 478 11.50 -18.53 -16.73
CA PRO A 478 12.42 -19.41 -17.46
C PRO A 478 13.36 -18.66 -18.39
N THR A 479 12.86 -17.62 -19.06
CA THR A 479 13.61 -16.74 -19.95
C THR A 479 14.78 -16.00 -19.28
N LEU A 480 14.68 -15.68 -17.99
CA LEU A 480 15.75 -15.01 -17.23
C LEU A 480 16.67 -16.00 -16.50
N GLY A 481 16.24 -17.25 -16.35
CA GLY A 481 17.07 -18.35 -15.83
C GLY A 481 18.02 -18.94 -16.88
N GLU A 482 17.80 -18.63 -18.15
CA GLU A 482 18.60 -19.07 -19.28
C GLU A 482 19.81 -18.15 -19.55
N PRO A 483 20.78 -18.58 -20.37
CA PRO A 483 21.95 -17.75 -20.70
C PRO A 483 21.51 -16.40 -21.29
N PRO A 484 22.27 -15.32 -21.06
CA PRO A 484 21.94 -13.97 -21.57
C PRO A 484 21.64 -13.91 -23.08
N SER A 485 22.16 -14.87 -23.85
CA SER A 485 21.90 -15.02 -25.28
C SER A 485 20.44 -15.34 -25.63
N VAL A 486 19.69 -15.98 -24.72
CA VAL A 486 18.29 -16.35 -24.96
C VAL A 486 17.39 -15.18 -24.62
N VAL A 487 17.63 -14.49 -23.49
CA VAL A 487 16.91 -13.27 -23.12
C VAL A 487 17.08 -12.16 -24.17
N ALA A 488 18.27 -12.06 -24.76
CA ALA A 488 18.53 -11.09 -25.83
C ALA A 488 17.73 -11.36 -27.10
N LYS A 489 17.26 -12.60 -27.33
CA LYS A 489 16.45 -12.98 -28.49
C LYS A 489 14.95 -12.72 -28.33
N GLU A 490 14.48 -12.50 -27.10
CA GLU A 490 13.07 -12.22 -26.83
C GLU A 490 12.74 -10.72 -27.01
N TRP A 491 12.51 -10.32 -28.25
CA TRP A 491 12.18 -8.95 -28.63
C TRP A 491 10.98 -8.36 -27.86
N SER A 492 10.03 -9.19 -27.46
CA SER A 492 8.85 -8.76 -26.69
C SER A 492 9.23 -8.09 -25.38
N ILE A 493 10.23 -8.61 -24.66
CA ILE A 493 10.74 -8.06 -23.40
C ILE A 493 11.38 -6.68 -23.64
N TRP A 494 12.18 -6.57 -24.72
CA TRP A 494 12.83 -5.31 -25.04
C TRP A 494 11.86 -4.26 -25.54
N ILE A 495 10.84 -4.63 -26.30
CA ILE A 495 9.80 -3.68 -26.75
C ILE A 495 9.02 -3.15 -25.54
N THR A 496 8.61 -4.00 -24.61
CA THR A 496 7.87 -3.59 -23.39
C THR A 496 8.69 -2.69 -22.48
N LEU A 497 10.01 -2.76 -22.54
CA LEU A 497 10.92 -1.90 -21.77
C LEU A 497 11.30 -0.62 -22.53
N VAL A 498 11.86 -0.79 -23.74
CA VAL A 498 12.52 0.32 -24.46
C VAL A 498 11.50 1.34 -24.98
N VAL A 499 10.37 0.88 -25.50
CA VAL A 499 9.37 1.81 -26.08
C VAL A 499 8.81 2.77 -25.03
N PRO A 500 8.34 2.32 -23.85
CA PRO A 500 7.90 3.24 -22.81
C PRO A 500 9.02 4.15 -22.29
N LEU A 501 10.26 3.65 -22.17
CA LEU A 501 11.42 4.46 -21.75
C LEU A 501 11.70 5.59 -22.72
N VAL A 502 11.77 5.30 -24.02
CA VAL A 502 12.03 6.30 -25.06
C VAL A 502 10.90 7.35 -25.12
N LEU A 503 9.65 6.89 -25.04
CA LEU A 503 8.50 7.80 -25.02
C LEU A 503 8.47 8.63 -23.73
N GLY A 504 8.79 8.04 -22.57
CA GLY A 504 8.88 8.76 -21.31
C GLY A 504 9.97 9.84 -21.32
N LEU A 505 11.17 9.51 -21.80
CA LEU A 505 12.23 10.49 -22.04
C LEU A 505 11.80 11.58 -23.02
N GLY A 506 11.11 11.21 -24.11
CA GLY A 506 10.52 12.14 -25.06
C GLY A 506 9.52 13.09 -24.39
N LEU A 507 8.66 12.60 -23.50
CA LEU A 507 7.70 13.42 -22.75
C LEU A 507 8.41 14.41 -21.82
N VAL A 508 9.50 14.02 -21.15
CA VAL A 508 10.32 14.92 -20.34
C VAL A 508 10.92 16.02 -21.22
N TRP A 509 11.59 15.65 -22.32
CA TRP A 509 12.21 16.62 -23.23
C TRP A 509 11.21 17.57 -23.89
N LEU A 510 10.00 17.10 -24.22
CA LEU A 510 8.93 17.90 -24.81
C LEU A 510 8.17 18.74 -23.78
N ARG A 511 8.26 18.41 -22.49
CA ARG A 511 7.50 19.07 -21.41
C ARG A 511 7.64 20.60 -21.44
N PRO A 512 8.83 21.22 -21.53
CA PRO A 512 8.96 22.68 -21.57
C PRO A 512 8.20 23.33 -22.74
N LYS A 513 8.05 22.59 -23.85
CA LYS A 513 7.34 23.06 -25.04
C LYS A 513 5.82 22.84 -24.98
N ILE A 514 5.41 21.72 -24.39
CA ILE A 514 4.01 21.29 -24.32
C ILE A 514 3.33 21.91 -23.09
N TRP A 515 4.05 22.12 -21.99
CA TRP A 515 3.50 22.61 -20.74
C TRP A 515 2.82 23.98 -20.84
N PRO A 516 3.33 24.97 -21.57
CA PRO A 516 2.63 26.24 -21.78
C PRO A 516 1.25 26.10 -22.46
N LEU A 517 1.09 25.06 -23.28
CA LEU A 517 -0.17 24.76 -23.96
C LEU A 517 -1.13 23.96 -23.08
N ILE A 518 -0.63 22.94 -22.40
CA ILE A 518 -1.43 21.98 -21.64
C ILE A 518 -1.51 22.39 -20.16
N GLY A 519 -0.57 23.16 -19.61
CA GLY A 519 -0.47 23.49 -18.19
C GLY A 519 -1.73 24.16 -17.63
N ARG A 520 -2.44 24.97 -18.44
CA ARG A 520 -3.75 25.53 -18.08
C ARG A 520 -4.84 24.46 -17.90
N TRP A 521 -4.69 23.30 -18.56
CA TRP A 521 -5.59 22.17 -18.46
C TRP A 521 -5.10 21.13 -17.43
N ALA A 522 -3.84 21.21 -17.02
CA ALA A 522 -3.26 20.27 -16.08
C ALA A 522 -4.00 20.28 -14.73
N SER A 523 -4.35 21.44 -14.20
CA SER A 523 -5.10 21.57 -12.96
C SER A 523 -6.52 20.97 -13.06
N PRO A 524 -7.37 21.31 -14.05
CA PRO A 524 -8.68 20.67 -14.18
C PRO A 524 -8.58 19.17 -14.51
N ILE A 525 -7.62 18.76 -15.37
CA ILE A 525 -7.39 17.34 -15.66
C ILE A 525 -7.00 16.59 -14.39
N ASN A 526 -6.06 17.13 -13.64
CA ASN A 526 -5.62 16.52 -12.37
C ASN A 526 -6.78 16.45 -11.37
N HIS A 527 -7.63 17.47 -11.28
CA HIS A 527 -8.81 17.47 -10.43
C HIS A 527 -9.82 16.38 -10.82
N VAL A 528 -10.04 16.17 -12.12
CA VAL A 528 -10.91 15.11 -12.62
C VAL A 528 -10.30 13.73 -12.35
N ILE A 529 -9.01 13.55 -12.64
CA ILE A 529 -8.29 12.27 -12.46
C ILE A 529 -8.12 11.93 -10.98
N GLN A 530 -7.96 12.90 -10.09
CA GLN A 530 -7.90 12.66 -8.64
C GLN A 530 -9.21 12.10 -8.05
N LEU A 531 -10.29 12.10 -8.80
CA LEU A 531 -11.59 11.49 -8.44
C LEU A 531 -12.22 12.03 -7.15
N HIS A 532 -11.76 13.16 -6.61
CA HIS A 532 -12.37 13.78 -5.41
C HIS A 532 -13.85 14.08 -5.59
N TRP A 533 -14.26 14.43 -6.83
CA TRP A 533 -15.65 14.67 -7.17
C TRP A 533 -16.50 13.39 -7.10
N LEU A 534 -15.95 12.26 -7.55
CA LEU A 534 -16.63 10.96 -7.53
C LEU A 534 -16.86 10.50 -6.08
N PHE A 535 -15.84 10.67 -5.24
CA PHE A 535 -15.96 10.31 -3.83
C PHE A 535 -16.91 11.24 -3.06
N ARG A 536 -16.93 12.53 -3.37
CA ARG A 536 -17.95 13.44 -2.82
C ARG A 536 -19.37 13.01 -3.23
N PHE A 537 -19.53 12.63 -4.49
CA PHE A 537 -20.81 12.14 -5.00
C PHE A 537 -21.24 10.83 -4.30
N THR A 538 -20.33 9.85 -4.19
CA THR A 538 -20.64 8.58 -3.51
C THR A 538 -20.88 8.78 -2.02
N TRP A 539 -20.14 9.67 -1.37
CA TRP A 539 -20.34 10.03 0.03
C TRP A 539 -21.70 10.72 0.25
N TRP A 540 -22.04 11.65 -0.61
CA TRP A 540 -23.37 12.28 -0.59
C TRP A 540 -24.48 11.24 -0.76
N GLY A 541 -24.33 10.31 -1.70
CA GLY A 541 -25.24 9.18 -1.88
C GLY A 541 -25.38 8.32 -0.62
N LEU A 542 -24.27 8.02 0.05
CA LEU A 542 -24.26 7.27 1.32
C LEU A 542 -24.95 8.05 2.45
N GLN A 543 -24.69 9.35 2.56
CA GLN A 543 -25.38 10.20 3.54
C GLN A 543 -26.87 10.24 3.28
N PHE A 544 -27.27 10.45 2.03
CA PHE A 544 -28.67 10.44 1.64
C PHE A 544 -29.36 9.09 1.97
N THR A 545 -28.73 7.96 1.63
CA THR A 545 -29.28 6.64 1.98
C THR A 545 -29.33 6.42 3.50
N SER A 546 -28.32 6.90 4.24
CA SER A 546 -28.30 6.84 5.71
C SER A 546 -29.41 7.70 6.33
N GLU A 547 -29.67 8.89 5.81
CA GLU A 547 -30.76 9.75 6.25
C GLU A 547 -32.14 9.13 5.94
N VAL A 548 -32.30 8.60 4.73
CA VAL A 548 -33.54 7.87 4.35
C VAL A 548 -33.73 6.69 5.29
N TRP A 549 -32.68 5.86 5.52
CA TRP A 549 -32.76 4.73 6.45
C TRP A 549 -33.04 5.17 7.87
N GLY A 550 -32.38 6.22 8.36
CA GLY A 550 -32.64 6.79 9.68
C GLY A 550 -34.06 7.34 9.83
N ASN A 551 -34.67 7.84 8.75
CA ASN A 551 -36.07 8.25 8.75
C ASN A 551 -37.01 7.03 8.76
N VAL A 552 -36.67 5.99 7.99
CA VAL A 552 -37.43 4.72 8.00
C VAL A 552 -37.37 4.07 9.39
N THR A 553 -36.19 3.97 10.00
CA THR A 553 -36.05 3.42 11.37
C THR A 553 -36.81 4.25 12.39
N ARG A 554 -36.78 5.59 12.29
CA ARG A 554 -37.58 6.46 13.17
C ARG A 554 -39.09 6.24 13.02
N VAL A 555 -39.54 5.98 11.79
CA VAL A 555 -40.95 5.65 11.55
C VAL A 555 -41.31 4.27 12.10
N VAL A 556 -40.38 3.30 11.97
CA VAL A 556 -40.58 1.93 12.46
C VAL A 556 -40.47 1.86 13.99
N GLU A 557 -39.51 2.53 14.59
CA GLU A 557 -39.17 2.49 16.04
C GLU A 557 -39.93 3.56 16.85
N GLY A 558 -40.44 4.62 16.21
CA GLY A 558 -41.15 5.74 16.86
C GLY A 558 -42.66 5.50 17.01
N ALA A 559 -43.44 6.57 16.80
CA ALA A 559 -44.89 6.54 16.92
C ALA A 559 -45.59 5.54 15.96
N GLY A 560 -44.89 5.09 14.91
CA GLY A 560 -45.37 4.07 13.96
C GLY A 560 -45.32 2.64 14.47
N TYR A 561 -44.61 2.35 15.59
CA TYR A 561 -44.50 0.99 16.14
C TYR A 561 -45.86 0.33 16.39
N MET A 562 -46.80 1.07 16.96
CA MET A 562 -48.19 0.59 17.17
C MET A 562 -48.88 0.29 15.84
N GLY A 563 -48.64 1.05 14.80
CA GLY A 563 -49.19 0.80 13.47
C GLY A 563 -48.65 -0.50 12.85
N TRP A 564 -47.36 -0.74 12.96
CA TRP A 564 -46.74 -1.99 12.51
C TRP A 564 -47.22 -3.21 13.28
N LEU A 565 -47.38 -3.09 14.59
CA LEU A 565 -47.90 -4.16 15.43
C LEU A 565 -49.34 -4.51 15.00
N LEU A 566 -50.16 -3.51 14.66
CA LEU A 566 -51.49 -3.70 14.13
C LEU A 566 -51.48 -4.37 12.74
N VAL A 567 -50.57 -3.99 11.85
CA VAL A 567 -50.37 -4.63 10.53
C VAL A 567 -49.94 -6.08 10.70
N PHE A 568 -48.98 -6.39 11.59
CA PHE A 568 -48.59 -7.79 11.86
C PHE A 568 -49.71 -8.63 12.44
N ILE A 569 -50.52 -8.07 13.35
CA ILE A 569 -51.70 -8.75 13.89
C ILE A 569 -52.71 -9.01 12.76
N LEU A 570 -52.96 -8.02 11.88
CA LEU A 570 -53.87 -8.15 10.77
C LEU A 570 -53.40 -9.21 9.76
N ILE A 571 -52.11 -9.21 9.41
CA ILE A 571 -51.49 -10.23 8.54
C ILE A 571 -51.59 -11.62 9.20
N GLY A 572 -51.29 -11.73 10.49
CA GLY A 572 -51.41 -12.97 11.25
C GLY A 572 -52.86 -13.47 11.24
N TYR A 573 -53.82 -12.58 11.44
CA TYR A 573 -55.27 -12.90 11.37
C TYR A 573 -55.69 -13.38 9.97
N LEU A 574 -55.21 -12.71 8.90
CA LEU A 574 -55.48 -13.10 7.50
C LEU A 574 -54.79 -14.41 7.09
N LEU A 575 -53.70 -14.79 7.71
CA LEU A 575 -53.01 -16.06 7.44
C LEU A 575 -53.59 -17.23 8.24
N MET A 576 -54.34 -16.95 9.30
CA MET A 576 -54.99 -17.97 10.14
C MET A 576 -56.44 -18.28 9.73
N ASN A 577 -57.06 -17.44 8.91
CA ASN A 577 -58.35 -17.65 8.26
C ASN A 577 -58.19 -17.83 6.75
#